data_6eac9de8254532c1d6d75783a376bfaa
#
_entry.id   6eac9de8254532c1d6d75783a376bfaa
#
_cell.length_a   1.000
_cell.length_b   1.000
_cell.length_c   1.000
_cell.angle_alpha   90.00
_cell.angle_beta   90.00
_cell.angle_gamma   90.00
#
_symmetry.space_group_name_H-M   'P 1'
#
loop_
_entity.id
_entity.type
_entity.pdbx_description
1 polymer ?
#
loop_
_entity_poly.entity_id
_entity_poly.type
_entity_poly.pdbx_seq_one_letter_code
_entity_poly.pdbx_strand_id
1 'polypeptide(L)'
;MSGVGTTAVVAVAFTAFGVGPVWADDVPDPRPGPPIEQRSSAAPAPVPSTPSPVARPGDSVGATPSVADVAHLTGDVEVAPLEETRSAEFFVVTPESLPADVVSEIGELDGVEATEVVDAAQVTIDGAAASVLGVDPSEFRAFAPEPSAESDEIWQGIAEGNLALSHDLGQDSDLEVDTEVTIEGAYSAVTKRVWTHATSGITGIDILASREVTQELGFPDGNGLIVSAPEADLDELREALEKALGSDAGVQLLAEDPDPRPATAAGDPVDRGTLEDMIEEAEKYLGVPYVWGGDDPSGFDCSGLVQWAFAQNDVTVPRVAADQWGAGERIEYEDAERGDLLFWRSDPTAPNRISHVAIYLGDDQMLEAPRTGSVVKYSDVRFANMAGVVRVTA
;
A
#
# COMPACT_ATOMS: atom_id res chain seq x y z
N MET A 1 16.92 -7.36 38.33
CA MET A 1 16.02 -8.23 37.57
C MET A 1 15.26 -7.31 36.66
N SER A 2 15.85 -7.05 35.50
CA SER A 2 15.27 -6.16 34.48
C SER A 2 14.52 -7.05 33.49
N GLY A 3 13.23 -6.84 33.39
CA GLY A 3 12.41 -7.45 32.36
C GLY A 3 12.49 -6.59 31.12
N VAL A 4 13.11 -7.11 30.08
CA VAL A 4 13.05 -6.53 28.74
C VAL A 4 11.69 -6.92 28.17
N GLY A 5 10.81 -5.93 28.04
CA GLY A 5 9.54 -6.09 27.32
C GLY A 5 9.86 -6.09 25.83
N THR A 6 9.70 -7.24 25.20
CA THR A 6 9.74 -7.36 23.74
C THR A 6 8.41 -6.84 23.21
N THR A 7 8.40 -5.66 22.63
CA THR A 7 7.24 -5.15 21.89
C THR A 7 7.19 -5.90 20.56
N ALA A 8 6.26 -6.84 20.44
CA ALA A 8 5.97 -7.48 19.16
C ALA A 8 5.08 -6.52 18.36
N VAL A 9 5.66 -5.87 17.36
CA VAL A 9 4.88 -5.17 16.34
C VAL A 9 4.32 -6.24 15.41
N VAL A 10 3.01 -6.38 15.38
CA VAL A 10 2.33 -7.33 14.49
C VAL A 10 2.10 -6.63 13.16
N ALA A 11 2.87 -7.02 12.16
CA ALA A 11 2.56 -6.67 10.78
C ALA A 11 1.25 -7.34 10.37
N VAL A 12 0.25 -6.56 9.96
CA VAL A 12 -0.97 -7.10 9.37
C VAL A 12 -0.64 -7.56 7.96
N ALA A 13 -0.29 -8.83 7.81
CA ALA A 13 -0.22 -9.46 6.51
C ALA A 13 -1.64 -9.56 5.96
N PHE A 14 -1.94 -8.83 4.89
CA PHE A 14 -3.13 -9.06 4.08
C PHE A 14 -2.99 -10.42 3.39
N THR A 15 -3.38 -11.49 4.09
CA THR A 15 -3.51 -12.79 3.45
C THR A 15 -4.80 -12.80 2.67
N ALA A 16 -4.72 -12.66 1.35
CA ALA A 16 -5.80 -13.07 0.48
C ALA A 16 -6.09 -14.55 0.75
N PHE A 17 -7.28 -14.86 1.23
CA PHE A 17 -7.70 -16.24 1.46
C PHE A 17 -7.69 -17.02 0.15
N GLY A 18 -6.80 -17.99 0.07
CA GLY A 18 -6.99 -19.18 -0.71
C GLY A 18 -6.33 -19.28 -2.08
N VAL A 19 -5.02 -19.38 -2.18
CA VAL A 19 -4.37 -20.42 -2.99
C VAL A 19 -3.06 -20.75 -2.26
N GLY A 20 -3.01 -21.86 -1.56
CA GLY A 20 -1.79 -22.35 -0.92
C GLY A 20 -0.70 -22.66 -1.96
N PRO A 21 0.58 -22.48 -1.62
CA PRO A 21 1.66 -22.84 -2.53
C PRO A 21 1.63 -24.37 -2.73
N VAL A 22 1.41 -24.78 -3.97
CA VAL A 22 1.66 -26.15 -4.41
C VAL A 22 3.17 -26.29 -4.52
N TRP A 23 3.78 -26.96 -3.57
CA TRP A 23 5.18 -27.37 -3.64
C TRP A 23 5.37 -28.28 -4.85
N ALA A 24 6.21 -27.85 -5.77
CA ALA A 24 6.63 -28.63 -6.90
C ALA A 24 7.75 -29.60 -6.47
N ASP A 25 7.35 -30.82 -6.12
CA ASP A 25 8.21 -32.00 -6.17
C ASP A 25 7.33 -33.11 -6.76
N ASP A 26 7.48 -33.31 -8.04
CA ASP A 26 7.38 -34.51 -8.86
C ASP A 26 7.10 -34.14 -10.30
N VAL A 27 8.18 -33.96 -11.08
CA VAL A 27 8.11 -33.96 -12.55
C VAL A 27 8.41 -35.39 -13.00
N PRO A 28 7.44 -36.18 -13.47
CA PRO A 28 7.75 -37.41 -14.16
C PRO A 28 8.09 -37.12 -15.62
N ASP A 29 9.18 -37.78 -16.07
CA ASP A 29 9.73 -37.91 -17.41
C ASP A 29 8.67 -38.11 -18.51
N PRO A 30 8.67 -37.38 -19.64
CA PRO A 30 7.69 -37.52 -20.73
C PRO A 30 8.02 -38.71 -21.59
N ARG A 31 7.31 -39.83 -21.40
CA ARG A 31 7.25 -40.90 -22.39
C ARG A 31 6.06 -40.71 -23.36
N PRO A 32 6.21 -40.92 -24.67
CA PRO A 32 5.16 -40.70 -25.65
C PRO A 32 4.05 -41.76 -25.52
N GLY A 33 2.81 -41.30 -25.36
CA GLY A 33 1.61 -42.13 -25.37
C GLY A 33 1.12 -42.41 -26.81
N PRO A 34 0.29 -43.48 -26.96
CA PRO A 34 -0.18 -43.95 -28.28
C PRO A 34 -1.22 -43.00 -28.91
N PRO A 35 -1.47 -43.09 -30.25
CA PRO A 35 -2.26 -42.13 -30.99
C PRO A 35 -3.75 -42.18 -30.68
N ILE A 36 -4.36 -40.98 -30.62
CA ILE A 36 -5.79 -40.77 -30.35
C ILE A 36 -6.60 -41.06 -31.60
N GLU A 37 -7.45 -42.09 -31.57
CA GLU A 37 -8.50 -42.33 -32.58
C GLU A 37 -9.61 -41.27 -32.43
N GLN A 38 -9.94 -40.67 -33.58
CA GLN A 38 -11.05 -39.72 -33.72
C GLN A 38 -12.39 -40.45 -33.50
N ARG A 39 -13.13 -40.04 -32.46
CA ARG A 39 -14.54 -40.39 -32.32
C ARG A 39 -15.41 -39.22 -32.77
N SER A 40 -16.24 -39.57 -33.72
CA SER A 40 -17.30 -38.79 -34.36
C SER A 40 -18.25 -38.11 -33.40
N SER A 41 -18.56 -36.85 -33.67
CA SER A 41 -19.54 -36.01 -32.93
C SER A 41 -20.97 -36.54 -33.19
N ALA A 42 -21.68 -36.89 -32.12
CA ALA A 42 -23.14 -37.01 -32.15
C ALA A 42 -23.76 -35.79 -31.44
N ALA A 43 -24.75 -35.19 -32.14
CA ALA A 43 -25.51 -34.05 -31.63
C ALA A 43 -26.36 -34.39 -30.40
N PRO A 44 -26.56 -33.49 -29.43
CA PRO A 44 -27.42 -33.74 -28.29
C PRO A 44 -28.90 -33.66 -28.65
N ALA A 45 -29.70 -34.57 -28.07
CA ALA A 45 -31.14 -34.65 -28.23
C ALA A 45 -31.87 -33.49 -27.51
N PRO A 46 -33.07 -33.09 -27.98
CA PRO A 46 -33.80 -31.96 -27.41
C PRO A 46 -34.39 -32.31 -26.02
N VAL A 47 -34.28 -31.38 -25.09
CA VAL A 47 -34.85 -31.44 -23.75
C VAL A 47 -36.37 -31.17 -23.81
N PRO A 48 -37.23 -31.91 -23.09
CA PRO A 48 -38.66 -31.68 -23.07
C PRO A 48 -39.04 -30.41 -22.33
N SER A 49 -39.89 -29.61 -22.97
CA SER A 49 -40.50 -28.38 -22.39
C SER A 49 -41.46 -28.69 -21.25
N THR A 50 -41.19 -28.14 -20.06
CA THR A 50 -42.14 -28.13 -18.96
C THR A 50 -43.23 -27.07 -19.19
N PRO A 51 -44.53 -27.34 -18.89
CA PRO A 51 -45.58 -26.35 -19.07
C PRO A 51 -45.55 -25.23 -18.04
N SER A 52 -45.77 -24.01 -18.50
CA SER A 52 -45.90 -22.80 -17.65
C SER A 52 -47.11 -22.92 -16.72
N PRO A 53 -47.04 -22.44 -15.44
CA PRO A 53 -48.17 -22.38 -14.56
C PRO A 53 -49.10 -21.22 -14.97
N VAL A 54 -50.40 -21.52 -15.03
CA VAL A 54 -51.50 -20.56 -15.29
C VAL A 54 -51.63 -19.64 -14.08
N ALA A 55 -51.49 -18.32 -14.30
CA ALA A 55 -51.71 -17.28 -13.29
C ALA A 55 -53.17 -17.23 -12.81
N ARG A 56 -53.40 -17.18 -11.51
CA ARG A 56 -54.68 -16.86 -10.87
C ARG A 56 -54.82 -15.34 -10.76
N PRO A 57 -55.99 -14.76 -11.01
CA PRO A 57 -56.22 -13.33 -10.85
C PRO A 57 -56.37 -12.96 -9.38
N GLY A 58 -55.47 -12.09 -8.86
CA GLY A 58 -55.65 -11.49 -7.54
C GLY A 58 -54.42 -11.02 -6.79
N ASP A 59 -53.20 -11.32 -7.23
CA ASP A 59 -52.01 -10.85 -6.54
C ASP A 59 -51.42 -9.63 -7.26
N SER A 60 -51.46 -8.47 -6.61
CA SER A 60 -50.73 -7.27 -7.01
C SER A 60 -49.23 -7.50 -6.74
N VAL A 61 -48.55 -7.96 -7.75
CA VAL A 61 -47.09 -8.04 -7.73
C VAL A 61 -46.57 -6.61 -7.87
N GLY A 62 -45.84 -6.13 -6.85
CA GLY A 62 -45.11 -4.87 -6.93
C GLY A 62 -44.19 -4.87 -8.16
N ALA A 63 -44.24 -3.80 -8.92
CA ALA A 63 -43.44 -3.64 -10.12
C ALA A 63 -41.97 -3.76 -9.76
N THR A 64 -41.26 -4.74 -10.34
CA THR A 64 -39.80 -4.73 -10.38
C THR A 64 -39.39 -3.51 -11.19
N PRO A 65 -38.48 -2.67 -10.68
CA PRO A 65 -37.98 -1.52 -11.45
C PRO A 65 -37.36 -2.00 -12.78
N SER A 66 -37.74 -1.33 -13.86
CA SER A 66 -37.18 -1.64 -15.17
C SER A 66 -35.72 -1.14 -15.25
N VAL A 67 -34.92 -1.76 -16.12
CA VAL A 67 -33.54 -1.35 -16.36
C VAL A 67 -33.39 0.15 -16.71
N ALA A 68 -34.47 0.79 -17.15
CA ALA A 68 -34.55 2.23 -17.40
C ALA A 68 -34.62 3.08 -16.12
N ASP A 69 -35.02 2.51 -14.98
CA ASP A 69 -35.13 3.25 -13.72
C ASP A 69 -33.77 3.29 -12.96
N VAL A 70 -32.84 2.43 -13.32
CA VAL A 70 -31.47 2.41 -12.74
C VAL A 70 -30.56 3.48 -13.36
N ALA A 71 -30.88 3.94 -14.57
CA ALA A 71 -30.10 4.95 -15.29
C ALA A 71 -30.26 6.40 -14.75
N HIS A 72 -31.15 6.62 -13.79
CA HIS A 72 -31.40 7.93 -13.20
C HIS A 72 -30.89 8.11 -11.77
N LEU A 73 -30.11 7.16 -11.25
CA LEU A 73 -29.46 7.29 -9.94
C LEU A 73 -28.00 7.79 -10.03
N THR A 74 -27.49 8.09 -11.22
CA THR A 74 -26.28 8.89 -11.39
C THR A 74 -26.68 10.36 -11.25
N GLY A 75 -26.92 10.80 -10.02
CA GLY A 75 -26.77 12.23 -9.70
C GLY A 75 -25.32 12.60 -9.97
N ASP A 76 -25.08 13.78 -10.55
CA ASP A 76 -23.75 14.34 -10.62
C ASP A 76 -23.19 14.32 -9.19
N VAL A 77 -22.17 13.48 -8.93
CA VAL A 77 -21.47 13.45 -7.65
C VAL A 77 -20.65 14.75 -7.61
N GLU A 78 -21.09 15.69 -6.81
CA GLU A 78 -20.39 16.99 -6.66
C GLU A 78 -19.41 16.86 -5.51
N VAL A 79 -18.11 17.03 -5.78
CA VAL A 79 -17.06 17.07 -4.77
C VAL A 79 -17.10 18.40 -4.03
N ALA A 80 -17.11 18.37 -2.70
CA ALA A 80 -17.11 19.58 -1.89
C ALA A 80 -15.83 20.42 -2.14
N PRO A 81 -15.95 21.76 -2.10
CA PRO A 81 -14.78 22.62 -2.21
C PRO A 81 -13.76 22.31 -1.09
N LEU A 82 -12.47 22.41 -1.42
CA LEU A 82 -11.42 22.33 -0.42
C LEU A 82 -11.51 23.53 0.52
N GLU A 83 -11.67 23.29 1.83
CA GLU A 83 -11.69 24.35 2.83
C GLU A 83 -10.27 24.61 3.38
N GLU A 84 -9.55 23.58 3.75
CA GLU A 84 -8.17 23.62 4.26
C GLU A 84 -7.44 22.31 3.95
N THR A 85 -6.12 22.35 3.90
CA THR A 85 -5.29 21.14 3.87
C THR A 85 -4.93 20.69 5.27
N ARG A 86 -4.77 19.38 5.47
CA ARG A 86 -4.42 18.73 6.73
C ARG A 86 -3.19 17.87 6.55
N SER A 87 -2.38 17.80 7.58
CA SER A 87 -1.31 16.81 7.62
C SER A 87 -1.89 15.43 7.93
N ALA A 88 -1.16 14.39 7.57
CA ALA A 88 -1.46 13.02 7.95
C ALA A 88 -0.27 12.48 8.72
N GLU A 89 -0.43 12.29 10.03
CA GLU A 89 0.64 11.79 10.90
C GLU A 89 0.63 10.28 10.98
N PHE A 90 -0.55 9.67 11.03
CA PHE A 90 -0.66 8.22 11.07
C PHE A 90 -1.64 7.70 10.04
N PHE A 91 -1.33 6.50 9.52
CA PHE A 91 -2.25 5.65 8.80
C PHE A 91 -2.43 4.34 9.56
N VAL A 92 -3.68 4.00 9.83
CA VAL A 92 -4.07 2.78 10.50
C VAL A 92 -4.78 1.86 9.51
N VAL A 93 -4.48 0.56 9.57
CA VAL A 93 -5.19 -0.46 8.79
C VAL A 93 -5.54 -1.63 9.69
N THR A 94 -6.76 -2.15 9.54
CA THR A 94 -7.25 -3.34 10.25
C THR A 94 -7.76 -4.40 9.27
N PRO A 95 -7.76 -5.69 9.67
CA PRO A 95 -8.29 -6.76 8.80
C PRO A 95 -9.79 -6.65 8.53
N GLU A 96 -10.54 -6.03 9.45
CA GLU A 96 -11.99 -5.84 9.40
C GLU A 96 -12.32 -4.34 9.50
N SER A 97 -13.58 -3.98 9.21
CA SER A 97 -14.07 -2.61 9.35
C SER A 97 -13.85 -2.08 10.76
N LEU A 98 -13.36 -0.85 10.88
CA LEU A 98 -13.18 -0.16 12.15
C LEU A 98 -14.55 0.15 12.79
N PRO A 99 -14.78 -0.23 14.07
CA PRO A 99 -15.99 0.15 14.76
C PRO A 99 -16.09 1.67 14.93
N ALA A 100 -17.27 2.24 14.75
CA ALA A 100 -17.49 3.68 14.82
C ALA A 100 -17.14 4.28 16.21
N ASP A 101 -17.29 3.51 17.27
CA ASP A 101 -16.91 3.90 18.63
C ASP A 101 -15.37 3.98 18.79
N VAL A 102 -14.62 3.08 18.16
CA VAL A 102 -13.15 3.13 18.13
C VAL A 102 -12.66 4.34 17.32
N VAL A 103 -13.26 4.62 16.15
CA VAL A 103 -12.94 5.82 15.36
C VAL A 103 -13.20 7.09 16.18
N SER A 104 -14.32 7.13 16.91
CA SER A 104 -14.65 8.26 17.79
C SER A 104 -13.68 8.39 18.95
N GLU A 105 -13.27 7.27 19.58
CA GLU A 105 -12.28 7.24 20.67
C GLU A 105 -10.92 7.80 20.17
N ILE A 106 -10.49 7.39 18.98
CA ILE A 106 -9.25 7.90 18.36
C ILE A 106 -9.35 9.40 18.09
N GLY A 107 -10.50 9.88 17.60
CA GLY A 107 -10.73 11.31 17.36
C GLY A 107 -10.71 12.18 18.64
N GLU A 108 -10.86 11.56 19.81
CA GLU A 108 -10.81 12.25 21.12
C GLU A 108 -9.43 12.15 21.80
N LEU A 109 -8.44 11.46 21.19
CA LEU A 109 -7.08 11.40 21.72
C LEU A 109 -6.41 12.79 21.72
N ASP A 110 -5.53 13.01 22.68
CA ASP A 110 -4.83 14.29 22.82
C ASP A 110 -3.96 14.60 21.60
N GLY A 111 -4.12 15.78 21.04
CA GLY A 111 -3.43 16.23 19.85
C GLY A 111 -4.04 15.78 18.51
N VAL A 112 -5.05 14.92 18.48
CA VAL A 112 -5.77 14.57 17.24
C VAL A 112 -6.70 15.71 16.84
N GLU A 113 -6.51 16.23 15.64
CA GLU A 113 -7.31 17.33 15.06
C GLU A 113 -8.38 16.84 14.10
N ALA A 114 -8.08 15.75 13.36
CA ALA A 114 -9.01 15.16 12.41
C ALA A 114 -8.69 13.67 12.16
N THR A 115 -9.74 12.95 11.76
CA THR A 115 -9.63 11.56 11.30
C THR A 115 -10.43 11.39 10.02
N GLU A 116 -9.93 10.56 9.08
CA GLU A 116 -10.63 10.22 7.85
C GLU A 116 -10.66 8.70 7.67
N VAL A 117 -11.87 8.15 7.53
CA VAL A 117 -12.09 6.70 7.34
C VAL A 117 -11.95 6.36 5.86
N VAL A 118 -11.11 5.37 5.57
CA VAL A 118 -10.78 4.93 4.22
C VAL A 118 -10.90 3.41 4.10
N ASP A 119 -10.94 2.91 2.85
CA ASP A 119 -10.91 1.47 2.57
C ASP A 119 -9.50 1.11 2.05
N ALA A 120 -8.76 0.33 2.81
CA ALA A 120 -7.43 -0.11 2.42
C ALA A 120 -7.47 -1.55 1.90
N ALA A 121 -6.91 -1.78 0.70
CA ALA A 121 -6.95 -3.08 0.07
C ALA A 121 -5.71 -3.36 -0.80
N GLN A 122 -5.48 -4.65 -1.08
CA GLN A 122 -4.57 -5.07 -2.14
C GLN A 122 -5.33 -5.67 -3.30
N VAL A 123 -4.98 -5.26 -4.49
CA VAL A 123 -5.59 -5.69 -5.75
C VAL A 123 -4.54 -6.22 -6.71
N THR A 124 -4.99 -6.84 -7.79
CA THR A 124 -4.13 -7.14 -8.93
C THR A 124 -4.54 -6.25 -10.10
N ILE A 125 -3.57 -5.58 -10.69
CA ILE A 125 -3.73 -4.79 -11.92
C ILE A 125 -2.69 -5.27 -12.93
N ASP A 126 -3.13 -5.70 -14.09
CA ASP A 126 -2.27 -6.24 -15.18
C ASP A 126 -1.35 -7.40 -14.72
N GLY A 127 -1.82 -8.20 -13.73
CA GLY A 127 -1.08 -9.32 -13.15
C GLY A 127 -0.06 -8.94 -12.08
N ALA A 128 0.08 -7.65 -11.76
CA ALA A 128 0.91 -7.16 -10.67
C ALA A 128 0.04 -6.78 -9.45
N ALA A 129 0.53 -7.06 -8.24
CA ALA A 129 -0.15 -6.59 -7.02
C ALA A 129 0.03 -5.08 -6.88
N ALA A 130 -1.02 -4.40 -6.42
CA ALA A 130 -1.03 -2.96 -6.16
C ALA A 130 -1.85 -2.65 -4.90
N SER A 131 -1.46 -1.61 -4.17
CA SER A 131 -2.21 -1.12 -3.00
C SER A 131 -3.26 -0.11 -3.46
N VAL A 132 -4.52 -0.29 -3.07
CA VAL A 132 -5.59 0.66 -3.35
C VAL A 132 -6.13 1.29 -2.07
N LEU A 133 -6.40 2.58 -2.14
CA LEU A 133 -7.10 3.32 -1.11
C LEU A 133 -8.43 3.83 -1.67
N GLY A 134 -9.53 3.35 -1.07
CA GLY A 134 -10.88 3.85 -1.34
C GLY A 134 -11.23 4.98 -0.40
N VAL A 135 -11.57 6.14 -0.94
CA VAL A 135 -11.73 7.37 -0.18
C VAL A 135 -13.07 8.05 -0.47
N ASP A 136 -13.52 8.91 0.45
CA ASP A 136 -14.45 9.97 0.14
C ASP A 136 -13.68 11.12 -0.53
N PRO A 137 -13.91 11.43 -1.80
CA PRO A 137 -13.13 12.45 -2.51
C PRO A 137 -13.24 13.85 -1.91
N SER A 138 -14.35 14.17 -1.26
CA SER A 138 -14.58 15.48 -0.65
C SER A 138 -13.79 15.68 0.64
N GLU A 139 -13.69 14.61 1.45
CA GLU A 139 -13.04 14.67 2.76
C GLU A 139 -11.54 14.37 2.64
N PHE A 140 -11.19 13.30 1.92
CA PHE A 140 -9.79 12.86 1.82
C PHE A 140 -8.90 13.86 1.07
N ARG A 141 -9.44 14.68 0.14
CA ARG A 141 -8.64 15.66 -0.58
C ARG A 141 -7.86 16.60 0.34
N ALA A 142 -8.37 16.85 1.54
CA ALA A 142 -7.70 17.67 2.54
C ALA A 142 -6.34 17.12 3.00
N PHE A 143 -6.15 15.79 2.93
CA PHE A 143 -4.93 15.09 3.35
C PHE A 143 -3.95 14.84 2.21
N ALA A 144 -4.34 15.14 0.97
CA ALA A 144 -3.47 15.01 -0.18
C ALA A 144 -2.45 16.17 -0.24
N PRO A 145 -1.30 15.97 -0.91
CA PRO A 145 -0.37 17.07 -1.18
C PRO A 145 -1.05 18.26 -1.88
N GLU A 146 -0.65 19.48 -1.52
CA GLU A 146 -1.30 20.72 -1.95
C GLU A 146 -1.63 20.77 -3.45
N PRO A 147 -0.74 20.39 -4.41
CA PRO A 147 -1.07 20.40 -5.83
C PRO A 147 -2.21 19.45 -6.22
N SER A 148 -2.31 18.28 -5.55
CA SER A 148 -3.41 17.33 -5.76
C SER A 148 -4.67 17.78 -5.03
N ALA A 149 -4.55 18.28 -3.80
CA ALA A 149 -5.66 18.76 -2.98
C ALA A 149 -6.44 19.89 -3.67
N GLU A 150 -5.75 20.84 -4.31
CA GLU A 150 -6.34 21.99 -4.99
C GLU A 150 -6.98 21.66 -6.34
N SER A 151 -6.72 20.49 -6.92
CA SER A 151 -7.23 20.12 -8.24
C SER A 151 -8.64 19.52 -8.17
N ASP A 152 -9.66 20.32 -8.36
CA ASP A 152 -11.06 19.84 -8.44
C ASP A 152 -11.23 18.75 -9.51
N GLU A 153 -10.48 18.85 -10.62
CA GLU A 153 -10.56 17.87 -11.72
C GLU A 153 -10.13 16.47 -11.28
N ILE A 154 -9.08 16.34 -10.45
CA ILE A 154 -8.62 15.06 -9.92
C ILE A 154 -9.74 14.42 -9.08
N TRP A 155 -10.26 15.16 -8.12
CA TRP A 155 -11.24 14.64 -7.15
C TRP A 155 -12.59 14.37 -7.77
N GLN A 156 -13.01 15.20 -8.73
CA GLN A 156 -14.22 14.93 -9.50
C GLN A 156 -14.09 13.63 -10.33
N GLY A 157 -12.95 13.41 -10.96
CA GLY A 157 -12.70 12.17 -11.69
C GLY A 157 -12.74 10.93 -10.80
N ILE A 158 -12.17 11.00 -9.58
CA ILE A 158 -12.24 9.91 -8.58
C ILE A 158 -13.68 9.69 -8.12
N ALA A 159 -14.44 10.77 -7.84
CA ALA A 159 -15.85 10.70 -7.45
C ALA A 159 -16.74 10.05 -8.53
N GLU A 160 -16.40 10.22 -9.79
CA GLU A 160 -17.06 9.56 -10.94
C GLU A 160 -16.67 8.07 -11.08
N GLY A 161 -15.86 7.52 -10.18
CA GLY A 161 -15.45 6.12 -10.14
C GLY A 161 -14.25 5.79 -11.03
N ASN A 162 -13.48 6.79 -11.45
CA ASN A 162 -12.22 6.59 -12.15
C ASN A 162 -11.06 6.43 -11.14
N LEU A 163 -9.86 6.10 -11.64
CA LEU A 163 -8.67 5.82 -10.84
C LEU A 163 -7.64 6.93 -10.98
N ALA A 164 -7.04 7.34 -9.87
CA ALA A 164 -5.75 8.02 -9.89
C ALA A 164 -4.65 7.01 -9.54
N LEU A 165 -3.66 6.86 -10.40
CA LEU A 165 -2.53 5.95 -10.19
C LEU A 165 -1.34 6.72 -9.64
N SER A 166 -0.53 6.09 -8.81
CA SER A 166 0.77 6.63 -8.45
C SER A 166 1.66 6.79 -9.69
N HIS A 167 2.58 7.75 -9.66
CA HIS A 167 3.51 7.94 -10.76
C HIS A 167 4.39 6.70 -11.00
N ASP A 168 4.77 6.02 -9.92
CA ASP A 168 5.59 4.81 -10.00
C ASP A 168 4.83 3.68 -10.69
N LEU A 169 3.58 3.40 -10.27
CA LEU A 169 2.75 2.38 -10.93
C LEU A 169 2.50 2.72 -12.41
N GLY A 170 2.18 3.99 -12.71
CA GLY A 170 1.91 4.42 -14.08
C GLY A 170 3.10 4.25 -15.00
N GLN A 171 4.32 4.60 -14.54
CA GLN A 171 5.55 4.49 -15.33
C GLN A 171 5.99 3.04 -15.52
N ASP A 172 5.90 2.23 -14.47
CA ASP A 172 6.42 0.86 -14.48
C ASP A 172 5.52 -0.13 -15.20
N SER A 173 4.23 0.19 -15.33
CA SER A 173 3.23 -0.70 -15.96
C SER A 173 2.75 -0.22 -17.33
N ASP A 174 3.33 0.85 -17.89
CA ASP A 174 2.89 1.48 -19.15
C ASP A 174 1.37 1.82 -19.16
N LEU A 175 0.81 2.12 -17.97
CA LEU A 175 -0.61 2.48 -17.80
C LEU A 175 -0.80 3.97 -18.09
N GLU A 176 -1.25 4.27 -19.31
CA GLU A 176 -1.46 5.65 -19.75
C GLU A 176 -2.80 6.22 -19.24
N VAL A 177 -2.83 7.54 -19.02
CA VAL A 177 -4.08 8.29 -18.76
C VAL A 177 -5.06 8.07 -19.91
N ASP A 178 -6.37 8.05 -19.60
CA ASP A 178 -7.47 7.79 -20.54
C ASP A 178 -7.56 6.34 -21.05
N THR A 179 -6.82 5.39 -20.47
CA THR A 179 -6.97 3.96 -20.76
C THR A 179 -7.91 3.27 -19.78
N GLU A 180 -8.57 2.21 -20.21
CA GLU A 180 -9.34 1.33 -19.34
C GLU A 180 -8.45 0.19 -18.83
N VAL A 181 -8.46 -0.05 -17.53
CA VAL A 181 -7.72 -1.11 -16.87
C VAL A 181 -8.65 -1.99 -16.06
N THR A 182 -8.33 -3.27 -15.96
CA THR A 182 -9.07 -4.20 -15.09
C THR A 182 -8.31 -4.38 -13.78
N ILE A 183 -9.01 -4.12 -12.68
CA ILE A 183 -8.52 -4.35 -11.32
C ILE A 183 -9.24 -5.59 -10.79
N GLU A 184 -8.48 -6.54 -10.27
CA GLU A 184 -8.97 -7.76 -9.64
C GLU A 184 -8.87 -7.60 -8.12
N GLY A 185 -10.02 -7.61 -7.44
CA GLY A 185 -10.13 -7.55 -6.00
C GLY A 185 -10.27 -8.93 -5.35
N ALA A 186 -10.70 -8.94 -4.08
CA ALA A 186 -10.85 -10.17 -3.31
C ALA A 186 -11.92 -11.13 -3.88
N TYR A 187 -13.01 -10.60 -4.40
CA TYR A 187 -14.16 -11.41 -4.85
C TYR A 187 -14.67 -11.03 -6.26
N SER A 188 -14.22 -9.92 -6.81
CA SER A 188 -14.70 -9.41 -8.10
C SER A 188 -13.60 -8.67 -8.84
N ALA A 189 -13.80 -8.46 -10.13
CA ALA A 189 -12.96 -7.63 -10.96
C ALA A 189 -13.81 -6.51 -11.56
N VAL A 190 -13.25 -5.31 -11.63
CA VAL A 190 -13.90 -4.13 -12.22
C VAL A 190 -12.99 -3.52 -13.28
N THR A 191 -13.59 -3.00 -14.34
CA THR A 191 -12.85 -2.22 -15.35
C THR A 191 -13.14 -0.74 -15.10
N LYS A 192 -12.09 0.04 -14.91
CA LYS A 192 -12.16 1.47 -14.61
C LYS A 192 -11.16 2.21 -15.49
N ARG A 193 -11.40 3.51 -15.67
CA ARG A 193 -10.53 4.39 -16.46
C ARG A 193 -9.42 4.95 -15.59
N VAL A 194 -8.21 4.98 -16.08
CA VAL A 194 -7.10 5.74 -15.52
C VAL A 194 -7.36 7.22 -15.82
N TRP A 195 -7.72 7.98 -14.80
CA TRP A 195 -8.05 9.39 -14.92
C TRP A 195 -6.82 10.28 -14.92
N THR A 196 -5.89 9.98 -14.03
CA THR A 196 -4.68 10.75 -13.85
C THR A 196 -3.59 9.95 -13.17
N HIS A 197 -2.36 10.46 -13.22
CA HIS A 197 -1.30 10.06 -12.32
C HIS A 197 -1.15 11.12 -11.23
N ALA A 198 -1.40 10.73 -9.98
CA ALA A 198 -1.31 11.61 -8.81
C ALA A 198 -0.93 10.79 -7.58
N THR A 199 -0.38 11.47 -6.57
CA THR A 199 -0.09 10.81 -5.28
C THR A 199 -1.20 11.05 -4.28
N SER A 200 -1.45 10.04 -3.44
CA SER A 200 -2.31 10.16 -2.27
C SER A 200 -1.68 10.97 -1.13
N GLY A 201 -0.35 11.19 -1.17
CA GLY A 201 0.41 11.68 -0.03
C GLY A 201 0.77 10.61 0.99
N ILE A 202 0.27 9.38 0.81
CA ILE A 202 0.55 8.22 1.66
C ILE A 202 1.51 7.31 0.90
N THR A 203 2.68 7.09 1.47
CA THR A 203 3.72 6.25 0.85
C THR A 203 3.24 4.82 0.69
N GLY A 204 3.43 4.23 -0.48
CA GLY A 204 3.09 2.84 -0.78
C GLY A 204 1.64 2.63 -1.25
N ILE A 205 0.84 3.68 -1.41
CA ILE A 205 -0.45 3.60 -2.09
C ILE A 205 -0.26 3.81 -3.59
N ASP A 206 -0.64 2.80 -4.36
CA ASP A 206 -0.48 2.75 -5.82
C ASP A 206 -1.70 3.30 -6.56
N ILE A 207 -2.90 3.11 -5.99
CA ILE A 207 -4.18 3.46 -6.62
C ILE A 207 -5.04 4.22 -5.62
N LEU A 208 -5.57 5.37 -6.04
CA LEU A 208 -6.62 6.08 -5.35
C LEU A 208 -7.94 5.91 -6.11
N ALA A 209 -8.99 5.52 -5.41
CA ALA A 209 -10.33 5.31 -5.97
C ALA A 209 -11.40 5.82 -5.00
N SER A 210 -12.65 5.92 -5.44
CA SER A 210 -13.74 6.15 -4.51
C SER A 210 -14.05 4.88 -3.70
N ARG A 211 -14.68 5.02 -2.53
CA ARG A 211 -15.09 3.88 -1.68
C ARG A 211 -16.07 2.94 -2.40
N GLU A 212 -16.89 3.47 -3.31
CA GLU A 212 -17.78 2.63 -4.12
C GLU A 212 -16.98 1.62 -4.98
N VAL A 213 -15.83 2.04 -5.51
CA VAL A 213 -14.98 1.15 -6.33
C VAL A 213 -14.37 0.04 -5.46
N THR A 214 -13.88 0.35 -4.25
CA THR A 214 -13.34 -0.66 -3.34
C THR A 214 -14.42 -1.63 -2.83
N GLN A 215 -15.64 -1.14 -2.62
CA GLN A 215 -16.78 -1.98 -2.28
C GLN A 215 -17.20 -2.89 -3.45
N GLU A 216 -17.19 -2.39 -4.72
CA GLU A 216 -17.40 -3.23 -5.90
C GLU A 216 -16.34 -4.35 -6.01
N LEU A 217 -15.12 -4.11 -5.55
CA LEU A 217 -14.02 -5.09 -5.49
C LEU A 217 -14.17 -6.09 -4.33
N GLY A 218 -15.09 -5.85 -3.40
CA GLY A 218 -15.43 -6.76 -2.30
C GLY A 218 -14.55 -6.62 -1.07
N PHE A 219 -13.96 -5.47 -0.85
CA PHE A 219 -13.15 -5.18 0.33
C PHE A 219 -13.99 -4.69 1.53
N PRO A 220 -13.47 -4.80 2.77
CA PRO A 220 -14.14 -4.25 3.95
C PRO A 220 -14.32 -2.74 3.82
N ASP A 221 -15.51 -2.25 4.19
CA ASP A 221 -15.81 -0.83 4.27
C ASP A 221 -15.21 -0.24 5.55
N GLY A 222 -14.36 0.78 5.42
CA GLY A 222 -13.80 1.52 6.56
C GLY A 222 -12.84 0.69 7.42
N ASN A 223 -11.92 -0.04 6.81
CA ASN A 223 -10.86 -0.77 7.51
C ASN A 223 -9.56 0.01 7.64
N GLY A 224 -9.54 1.26 7.20
CA GLY A 224 -8.40 2.17 7.33
C GLY A 224 -8.81 3.49 7.96
N LEU A 225 -7.85 4.17 8.61
CA LEU A 225 -8.03 5.48 9.22
C LEU A 225 -6.80 6.34 9.01
N ILE A 226 -6.98 7.53 8.47
CA ILE A 226 -5.97 8.57 8.47
C ILE A 226 -6.15 9.41 9.74
N VAL A 227 -5.07 9.74 10.42
CA VAL A 227 -5.08 10.58 11.63
C VAL A 227 -4.22 11.80 11.40
N SER A 228 -4.84 12.97 11.56
CA SER A 228 -4.15 14.27 11.59
C SER A 228 -3.94 14.69 13.03
N ALA A 229 -2.67 14.89 13.39
CA ALA A 229 -2.26 15.26 14.76
C ALA A 229 -0.94 16.06 14.74
N PRO A 230 -0.91 17.24 14.07
CA PRO A 230 0.33 17.96 13.75
C PRO A 230 1.09 18.49 14.98
N GLU A 231 0.44 18.63 16.11
CA GLU A 231 1.04 19.13 17.36
C GLU A 231 1.14 18.05 18.44
N ALA A 232 0.80 16.77 18.13
CA ALA A 232 0.86 15.67 19.09
C ALA A 232 2.30 15.21 19.36
N ASP A 233 2.53 14.64 20.54
CA ASP A 233 3.68 13.77 20.76
C ASP A 233 3.42 12.45 20.02
N LEU A 234 4.20 12.21 18.96
CA LEU A 234 3.93 11.10 18.04
C LEU A 234 4.17 9.73 18.68
N ASP A 235 5.11 9.62 19.62
CA ASP A 235 5.36 8.37 20.35
C ASP A 235 4.22 8.06 21.34
N GLU A 236 3.76 9.06 22.10
CA GLU A 236 2.62 8.90 23.01
C GLU A 236 1.33 8.61 22.23
N LEU A 237 1.11 9.28 21.11
CA LEU A 237 -0.06 9.06 20.25
C LEU A 237 -0.03 7.66 19.63
N ARG A 238 1.13 7.18 19.16
CA ARG A 238 1.28 5.81 18.65
C ARG A 238 0.88 4.76 19.69
N GLU A 239 1.40 4.87 20.92
CA GLU A 239 1.04 3.96 22.01
C GLU A 239 -0.48 3.99 22.31
N ALA A 240 -1.09 5.18 22.24
CA ALA A 240 -2.53 5.33 22.44
C ALA A 240 -3.35 4.69 21.32
N LEU A 241 -2.92 4.87 20.04
CA LEU A 241 -3.53 4.22 18.86
C LEU A 241 -3.44 2.70 18.96
N GLU A 242 -2.26 2.14 19.22
CA GLU A 242 -2.06 0.70 19.38
C GLU A 242 -2.92 0.11 20.50
N LYS A 243 -3.08 0.85 21.57
CA LYS A 243 -3.92 0.44 22.70
C LYS A 243 -5.42 0.47 22.34
N ALA A 244 -5.89 1.47 21.59
CA ALA A 244 -7.28 1.59 21.19
C ALA A 244 -7.67 0.54 20.15
N LEU A 245 -6.74 0.18 19.26
CA LEU A 245 -6.95 -0.70 18.11
C LEU A 245 -6.68 -2.18 18.40
N GLY A 246 -5.80 -2.48 19.38
CA GLY A 246 -5.37 -3.85 19.68
C GLY A 246 -4.24 -4.34 18.76
N SER A 247 -3.86 -5.63 18.95
CA SER A 247 -2.65 -6.22 18.34
C SER A 247 -2.75 -6.53 16.85
N ASP A 248 -3.96 -6.49 16.27
CA ASP A 248 -4.20 -6.92 14.89
C ASP A 248 -4.23 -5.72 13.92
N ALA A 249 -4.06 -4.51 14.45
CA ALA A 249 -4.01 -3.29 13.65
C ALA A 249 -2.56 -2.92 13.28
N GLY A 250 -2.35 -2.54 12.03
CA GLY A 250 -1.14 -1.87 11.58
C GLY A 250 -1.25 -0.37 11.85
N VAL A 251 -0.32 0.21 12.62
CA VAL A 251 -0.23 1.65 12.86
C VAL A 251 1.06 2.15 12.23
N GLN A 252 0.92 2.92 11.16
CA GLN A 252 2.06 3.48 10.43
C GLN A 252 2.17 4.98 10.65
N LEU A 253 3.38 5.43 11.02
CA LEU A 253 3.73 6.84 11.04
C LEU A 253 3.94 7.32 9.59
N LEU A 254 3.26 8.40 9.21
CA LEU A 254 3.36 9.06 7.91
C LEU A 254 4.13 10.37 8.00
N ALA A 255 4.06 11.05 9.14
CA ALA A 255 4.77 12.29 9.37
C ALA A 255 6.29 12.08 9.33
N GLU A 256 7.00 13.10 8.86
CA GLU A 256 8.42 13.21 9.21
C GLU A 256 8.48 13.39 10.73
N ASP A 257 9.36 12.64 11.41
CA ASP A 257 9.63 12.87 12.82
C ASP A 257 9.98 14.37 12.99
N PRO A 258 9.20 15.15 13.77
CA PRO A 258 9.44 16.58 13.93
C PRO A 258 10.78 16.91 14.56
N ASP A 259 11.44 15.93 15.16
CA ASP A 259 12.85 15.97 15.57
C ASP A 259 13.67 14.96 14.75
N PRO A 260 13.82 15.15 13.41
CA PRO A 260 14.80 14.37 12.68
C PRO A 260 16.11 14.63 13.41
N ARG A 261 16.63 13.63 14.12
CA ARG A 261 17.92 13.78 14.80
C ARG A 261 18.84 14.52 13.83
N PRO A 262 19.39 15.67 14.22
CA PRO A 262 20.16 16.47 13.29
C PRO A 262 21.18 15.53 12.63
N ALA A 263 21.45 15.72 11.32
CA ALA A 263 22.44 14.95 10.57
C ALA A 263 23.87 15.03 11.16
N THR A 264 24.00 15.63 12.30
CA THR A 264 25.07 15.52 13.27
C THR A 264 24.66 14.49 14.32
N ALA A 265 24.34 13.28 13.90
CA ALA A 265 24.37 12.19 14.83
C ALA A 265 25.77 12.19 15.44
N ALA A 266 25.86 12.54 16.72
CA ALA A 266 27.11 12.57 17.46
C ALA A 266 27.48 11.12 17.82
N GLY A 267 27.68 10.28 16.78
CA GLY A 267 28.10 8.90 16.88
C GLY A 267 29.22 8.64 15.89
N ASP A 268 29.99 7.61 16.16
CA ASP A 268 30.95 7.11 15.16
C ASP A 268 30.18 6.34 14.06
N PRO A 269 30.68 6.33 12.81
CA PRO A 269 30.11 5.48 11.76
C PRO A 269 30.01 4.03 12.22
N VAL A 270 28.92 3.35 11.87
CA VAL A 270 28.76 1.91 12.13
C VAL A 270 29.95 1.19 11.53
N ASP A 271 30.59 0.31 12.29
CA ASP A 271 31.79 -0.37 11.84
C ASP A 271 31.50 -1.34 10.67
N ARG A 272 32.52 -1.56 9.82
CA ARG A 272 32.38 -2.36 8.60
C ARG A 272 31.89 -3.81 8.88
N GLY A 273 32.30 -4.40 10.02
CA GLY A 273 31.88 -5.77 10.36
C GLY A 273 30.37 -5.82 10.61
N THR A 274 29.84 -4.88 11.39
CA THR A 274 28.41 -4.73 11.65
C THR A 274 27.63 -4.44 10.36
N LEU A 275 28.17 -3.62 9.43
CA LEU A 275 27.53 -3.37 8.14
C LEU A 275 27.48 -4.63 7.24
N GLU A 276 28.53 -5.45 7.21
CA GLU A 276 28.51 -6.72 6.48
C GLU A 276 27.49 -7.70 7.11
N ASP A 277 27.45 -7.82 8.43
CA ASP A 277 26.49 -8.67 9.12
C ASP A 277 25.04 -8.20 8.87
N MET A 278 24.80 -6.88 8.80
CA MET A 278 23.52 -6.28 8.44
C MET A 278 23.12 -6.63 7.00
N ILE A 279 24.05 -6.54 6.05
CA ILE A 279 23.77 -6.92 4.66
C ILE A 279 23.48 -8.42 4.57
N GLU A 280 24.29 -9.28 5.22
CA GLU A 280 24.05 -10.73 5.27
C GLU A 280 22.67 -11.05 5.89
N GLU A 281 22.24 -10.25 6.87
CA GLU A 281 20.89 -10.38 7.43
C GLU A 281 19.82 -10.05 6.40
N ALA A 282 19.92 -8.88 5.74
CA ALA A 282 18.96 -8.46 4.71
C ALA A 282 18.90 -9.45 3.53
N GLU A 283 20.03 -10.04 3.13
CA GLU A 283 20.12 -11.03 2.05
C GLU A 283 19.34 -12.32 2.33
N LYS A 284 19.09 -12.68 3.60
CA LYS A 284 18.25 -13.84 3.95
C LYS A 284 16.83 -13.71 3.48
N TYR A 285 16.38 -12.49 3.22
CA TYR A 285 15.00 -12.17 2.84
C TYR A 285 14.83 -11.95 1.34
N LEU A 286 15.83 -12.24 0.52
CA LEU A 286 15.70 -12.22 -0.94
C LEU A 286 14.51 -13.08 -1.39
N GLY A 287 13.63 -12.49 -2.21
CA GLY A 287 12.40 -13.13 -2.67
C GLY A 287 11.22 -13.01 -1.72
N VAL A 288 11.37 -12.44 -0.53
CA VAL A 288 10.26 -12.10 0.36
C VAL A 288 9.44 -10.98 -0.27
N PRO A 289 8.09 -11.07 -0.29
CA PRO A 289 7.25 -10.04 -0.88
C PRO A 289 7.45 -8.66 -0.25
N TYR A 290 7.38 -7.63 -1.07
CA TYR A 290 7.15 -6.28 -0.57
C TYR A 290 5.75 -6.25 0.08
N VAL A 291 5.70 -5.80 1.32
CA VAL A 291 4.44 -5.51 2.03
C VAL A 291 4.53 -4.08 2.51
N TRP A 292 3.58 -3.26 2.12
CA TRP A 292 3.54 -1.89 2.58
C TRP A 292 3.36 -1.83 4.11
N GLY A 293 4.20 -1.04 4.80
CA GLY A 293 4.25 -1.03 6.26
C GLY A 293 4.89 -2.28 6.88
N GLY A 294 5.35 -3.24 6.08
CA GLY A 294 5.99 -4.47 6.55
C GLY A 294 7.38 -4.24 7.13
N ASP A 295 7.69 -4.88 8.25
CA ASP A 295 8.94 -4.77 8.99
C ASP A 295 9.40 -6.10 9.59
N ASP A 296 8.85 -7.23 9.13
CA ASP A 296 9.17 -8.56 9.61
C ASP A 296 9.36 -9.57 8.45
N PRO A 297 9.86 -10.81 8.72
CA PRO A 297 10.09 -11.83 7.69
C PRO A 297 8.90 -12.27 6.86
N SER A 298 7.67 -11.90 7.19
CA SER A 298 6.49 -12.19 6.37
C SER A 298 6.35 -11.23 5.18
N GLY A 299 6.95 -10.04 5.27
CA GLY A 299 7.01 -9.04 4.22
C GLY A 299 7.68 -7.76 4.70
N PHE A 300 8.34 -7.06 3.81
CA PHE A 300 9.05 -5.82 4.11
C PHE A 300 8.65 -4.70 3.16
N ASP A 301 8.53 -3.47 3.67
CA ASP A 301 8.70 -2.28 2.84
C ASP A 301 10.18 -1.87 2.78
N CYS A 302 10.50 -0.80 2.05
CA CYS A 302 11.89 -0.39 1.81
C CYS A 302 12.64 -0.06 3.12
N SER A 303 12.02 0.71 4.01
CA SER A 303 12.61 1.14 5.27
C SER A 303 12.49 0.08 6.38
N GLY A 304 11.46 -0.77 6.33
CA GLY A 304 11.31 -1.91 7.24
C GLY A 304 12.40 -2.96 7.05
N LEU A 305 12.79 -3.26 5.80
CA LEU A 305 13.93 -4.12 5.52
C LEU A 305 15.22 -3.56 6.12
N VAL A 306 15.47 -2.27 5.94
CA VAL A 306 16.65 -1.58 6.49
C VAL A 306 16.61 -1.61 8.03
N GLN A 307 15.49 -1.22 8.64
CA GLN A 307 15.34 -1.22 10.09
C GLN A 307 15.55 -2.62 10.68
N TRP A 308 14.90 -3.62 10.10
CA TRP A 308 15.04 -5.01 10.53
C TRP A 308 16.51 -5.47 10.50
N ALA A 309 17.18 -5.26 9.38
CA ALA A 309 18.56 -5.72 9.20
C ALA A 309 19.53 -5.07 10.19
N PHE A 310 19.40 -3.77 10.44
CA PHE A 310 20.17 -3.07 11.45
C PHE A 310 19.85 -3.54 12.88
N ALA A 311 18.56 -3.71 13.19
CA ALA A 311 18.11 -4.13 14.53
C ALA A 311 18.62 -5.52 14.93
N GLN A 312 18.77 -6.45 13.96
CA GLN A 312 19.39 -7.77 14.22
C GLN A 312 20.87 -7.67 14.59
N ASN A 313 21.50 -6.51 14.37
CA ASN A 313 22.91 -6.23 14.67
C ASN A 313 23.07 -5.15 15.76
N ASP A 314 22.07 -5.00 16.63
CA ASP A 314 22.04 -4.07 17.76
C ASP A 314 22.19 -2.58 17.35
N VAL A 315 21.93 -2.22 16.09
CA VAL A 315 21.89 -0.84 15.60
C VAL A 315 20.45 -0.41 15.43
N THR A 316 20.09 0.74 16.01
CA THR A 316 18.75 1.29 15.91
C THR A 316 18.70 2.36 14.83
N VAL A 317 17.83 2.17 13.83
CA VAL A 317 17.48 3.17 12.81
C VAL A 317 15.98 3.43 12.85
N PRO A 318 15.52 4.63 12.47
CA PRO A 318 14.09 4.94 12.43
C PRO A 318 13.29 4.00 11.52
N ARG A 319 11.95 3.97 11.72
CA ARG A 319 11.08 3.08 10.94
C ARG A 319 10.88 3.55 9.51
N VAL A 320 10.69 4.84 9.27
CA VAL A 320 10.34 5.37 7.94
C VAL A 320 11.56 5.92 7.19
N ALA A 321 11.53 5.83 5.87
CA ALA A 321 12.65 6.22 5.02
C ALA A 321 13.03 7.71 5.18
N ALA A 322 12.06 8.60 5.40
CA ALA A 322 12.30 10.01 5.62
C ALA A 322 13.16 10.26 6.87
N ASP A 323 12.90 9.52 7.96
CA ASP A 323 13.66 9.65 9.20
C ASP A 323 15.02 8.96 9.10
N GLN A 324 15.10 7.82 8.36
CA GLN A 324 16.38 7.16 8.06
C GLN A 324 17.35 8.08 7.27
N TRP A 325 16.82 9.07 6.52
CA TRP A 325 17.62 10.14 5.90
C TRP A 325 18.40 10.98 6.91
N GLY A 326 17.97 11.00 8.18
CA GLY A 326 18.66 11.64 9.31
C GLY A 326 19.50 10.69 10.17
N ALA A 327 19.59 9.39 9.86
CA ALA A 327 20.23 8.37 10.72
C ALA A 327 21.77 8.38 10.70
N GLY A 328 22.41 9.36 10.03
CA GLY A 328 23.85 9.42 9.97
C GLY A 328 24.38 10.61 9.17
N GLU A 329 25.63 10.50 8.73
CA GLU A 329 26.30 11.53 7.94
C GLU A 329 25.87 11.43 6.47
N ARG A 330 25.47 12.56 5.87
CA ARG A 330 25.21 12.66 4.43
C ARG A 330 26.51 12.79 3.67
N ILE A 331 26.69 11.90 2.70
CA ILE A 331 27.91 11.85 1.89
C ILE A 331 27.56 11.93 0.39
N GLU A 332 28.53 12.28 -0.44
CA GLU A 332 28.38 12.24 -1.88
C GLU A 332 28.38 10.80 -2.40
N TYR A 333 27.69 10.54 -3.52
CA TYR A 333 27.59 9.17 -4.07
C TYR A 333 28.96 8.57 -4.42
N GLU A 334 29.89 9.38 -4.86
CA GLU A 334 31.26 8.98 -5.20
C GLU A 334 32.05 8.45 -3.99
N ASP A 335 31.64 8.83 -2.77
CA ASP A 335 32.23 8.40 -1.51
C ASP A 335 31.43 7.28 -0.84
N ALA A 336 30.37 6.78 -1.52
CA ALA A 336 29.53 5.72 -0.99
C ALA A 336 30.29 4.40 -0.87
N GLU A 337 30.15 3.76 0.28
CA GLU A 337 30.73 2.46 0.58
C GLU A 337 29.63 1.43 0.82
N ARG A 338 29.95 0.15 0.67
CA ARG A 338 29.03 -0.95 0.93
C ARG A 338 28.47 -0.87 2.36
N GLY A 339 27.13 -0.90 2.47
CA GLY A 339 26.38 -0.74 3.71
C GLY A 339 25.83 0.67 3.95
N ASP A 340 26.24 1.67 3.15
CA ASP A 340 25.60 2.98 3.19
C ASP A 340 24.16 2.89 2.64
N LEU A 341 23.29 3.83 3.03
CA LEU A 341 21.91 3.88 2.59
C LEU A 341 21.72 4.90 1.46
N LEU A 342 21.06 4.46 0.39
CA LEU A 342 20.71 5.28 -0.77
C LEU A 342 19.26 5.75 -0.64
N PHE A 343 18.97 7.01 -0.99
CA PHE A 343 17.65 7.61 -0.84
C PHE A 343 17.15 8.27 -2.11
N TRP A 344 15.81 8.26 -2.32
CA TRP A 344 15.15 8.86 -3.47
C TRP A 344 13.98 9.74 -3.07
N ARG A 345 13.70 10.75 -3.94
CA ARG A 345 12.50 11.58 -3.95
C ARG A 345 11.74 11.31 -5.24
N SER A 346 11.07 10.16 -5.30
CA SER A 346 10.41 9.69 -6.53
C SER A 346 9.05 10.34 -6.74
N ASP A 347 8.47 10.97 -5.72
CA ASP A 347 7.17 11.62 -5.81
C ASP A 347 7.28 13.04 -6.38
N PRO A 348 6.85 13.29 -7.64
CA PRO A 348 6.96 14.60 -8.25
C PRO A 348 6.01 15.65 -7.63
N THR A 349 4.98 15.23 -6.89
CA THR A 349 4.04 16.13 -6.20
C THR A 349 4.51 16.47 -4.78
N ALA A 350 5.43 15.67 -4.24
CA ALA A 350 6.14 15.92 -2.98
C ALA A 350 7.66 15.91 -3.19
N PRO A 351 8.23 16.83 -4.00
CA PRO A 351 9.61 16.76 -4.49
C PRO A 351 10.67 16.90 -3.38
N ASN A 352 10.26 17.32 -2.20
CA ASN A 352 11.16 17.44 -1.04
C ASN A 352 11.09 16.24 -0.09
N ARG A 353 10.14 15.32 -0.28
CA ARG A 353 9.91 14.16 0.58
C ARG A 353 10.75 12.97 0.12
N ILE A 354 11.45 12.32 1.06
CA ILE A 354 12.07 11.01 0.81
C ILE A 354 10.95 9.96 0.69
N SER A 355 10.95 9.22 -0.40
CA SER A 355 9.94 8.21 -0.71
C SER A 355 10.49 6.79 -0.74
N HIS A 356 11.81 6.62 -0.83
CA HIS A 356 12.43 5.30 -0.92
C HIS A 356 13.84 5.27 -0.33
N VAL A 357 14.24 4.09 0.17
CA VAL A 357 15.57 3.78 0.68
C VAL A 357 16.03 2.40 0.21
N ALA A 358 17.33 2.22 0.00
CA ALA A 358 17.97 0.94 -0.32
C ALA A 358 19.35 0.83 0.34
N ILE A 359 19.86 -0.38 0.51
CA ILE A 359 21.19 -0.68 1.04
C ILE A 359 22.17 -0.74 -0.14
N TYR A 360 23.21 0.10 -0.14
CA TYR A 360 24.24 0.08 -1.17
C TYR A 360 25.18 -1.11 -1.01
N LEU A 361 25.43 -1.81 -2.10
CA LEU A 361 26.28 -3.01 -2.11
C LEU A 361 27.66 -2.79 -2.76
N GLY A 362 27.90 -1.60 -3.31
CA GLY A 362 29.07 -1.33 -4.17
C GLY A 362 28.79 -1.66 -5.64
N ASP A 363 29.67 -1.18 -6.53
CA ASP A 363 29.62 -1.45 -7.98
C ASP A 363 28.25 -1.12 -8.63
N ASP A 364 27.65 -0.01 -8.23
CA ASP A 364 26.33 0.45 -8.67
C ASP A 364 25.19 -0.57 -8.43
N GLN A 365 25.34 -1.44 -7.43
CA GLN A 365 24.35 -2.41 -7.00
C GLN A 365 23.76 -2.06 -5.64
N MET A 366 22.48 -2.39 -5.44
CA MET A 366 21.80 -2.20 -4.18
C MET A 366 20.89 -3.38 -3.83
N LEU A 367 20.56 -3.52 -2.55
CA LEU A 367 19.55 -4.45 -2.03
C LEU A 367 18.35 -3.64 -1.55
N GLU A 368 17.18 -3.96 -2.03
CA GLU A 368 15.96 -3.20 -1.74
C GLU A 368 14.70 -4.06 -1.66
N ALA A 369 13.69 -3.59 -0.94
CA ALA A 369 12.28 -3.93 -1.12
C ALA A 369 11.64 -2.77 -1.89
N PRO A 370 11.45 -2.87 -3.22
CA PRO A 370 11.22 -1.68 -4.04
C PRO A 370 9.79 -1.13 -3.96
N ARG A 371 8.75 -1.98 -4.06
CA ARG A 371 7.35 -1.56 -4.11
C ARG A 371 6.40 -2.76 -4.07
N THR A 372 5.12 -2.49 -3.87
CA THR A 372 4.04 -3.48 -3.98
C THR A 372 4.13 -4.26 -5.29
N GLY A 373 3.84 -5.56 -5.24
CA GLY A 373 3.95 -6.46 -6.38
C GLY A 373 5.36 -6.95 -6.70
N SER A 374 6.36 -6.48 -5.96
CA SER A 374 7.75 -6.91 -6.07
C SER A 374 8.19 -7.69 -4.83
N VAL A 375 9.45 -8.07 -4.81
CA VAL A 375 10.09 -8.81 -3.72
C VAL A 375 11.38 -8.12 -3.32
N VAL A 376 11.90 -8.44 -2.15
CA VAL A 376 13.28 -8.09 -1.77
C VAL A 376 14.23 -8.66 -2.82
N LYS A 377 15.07 -7.80 -3.39
CA LYS A 377 15.95 -8.16 -4.53
C LYS A 377 17.18 -7.28 -4.64
N TYR A 378 18.12 -7.74 -5.44
CA TYR A 378 19.19 -6.89 -5.95
C TYR A 378 18.68 -6.07 -7.14
N SER A 379 19.14 -4.83 -7.23
CA SER A 379 18.84 -3.91 -8.32
C SER A 379 20.06 -3.07 -8.67
N ASP A 380 20.11 -2.58 -9.92
CA ASP A 380 21.06 -1.54 -10.30
C ASP A 380 20.67 -0.20 -9.64
N VAL A 381 21.65 0.60 -9.24
CA VAL A 381 21.39 1.92 -8.65
C VAL A 381 20.73 2.83 -9.67
N ARG A 382 19.64 3.45 -9.28
CA ARG A 382 18.89 4.43 -10.10
C ARG A 382 19.33 5.85 -9.74
N PHE A 383 19.87 6.59 -10.70
CA PHE A 383 20.32 7.98 -10.47
C PHE A 383 19.21 9.02 -10.63
N ALA A 384 18.12 8.68 -11.34
CA ALA A 384 16.98 9.55 -11.45
C ALA A 384 16.33 9.77 -10.08
N ASN A 385 16.08 11.02 -9.71
CA ASN A 385 15.47 11.43 -8.44
C ASN A 385 16.21 10.98 -7.17
N MET A 386 17.47 10.55 -7.28
CA MET A 386 18.30 10.24 -6.11
C MET A 386 18.47 11.49 -5.24
N ALA A 387 18.16 11.35 -3.95
CA ALA A 387 18.31 12.41 -2.97
C ALA A 387 19.74 12.49 -2.43
N GLY A 388 20.42 11.35 -2.33
CA GLY A 388 21.79 11.22 -1.86
C GLY A 388 22.03 9.93 -1.06
N VAL A 389 23.08 9.94 -0.27
CA VAL A 389 23.58 8.79 0.49
C VAL A 389 23.73 9.16 1.97
N VAL A 390 23.45 8.21 2.86
CA VAL A 390 23.67 8.35 4.30
C VAL A 390 24.58 7.22 4.79
N ARG A 391 25.65 7.58 5.48
CA ARG A 391 26.48 6.68 6.27
C ARG A 391 25.95 6.64 7.69
N VAL A 392 25.34 5.53 8.08
CA VAL A 392 24.69 5.38 9.39
C VAL A 392 25.71 5.51 10.52
N THR A 393 25.33 6.22 11.58
CA THR A 393 26.13 6.39 12.80
C THR A 393 25.38 5.79 14.00
N ALA A 394 26.12 5.19 14.96
CA ALA A 394 25.57 4.55 16.16
C ALA A 394 26.19 5.12 17.45
#